data_0d573d94b57f7fdbb9e71ef4c7021eae
#
_entry.id   0d573d94b57f7fdbb9e71ef4c7021eae
#
_cell.length_a   1.000
_cell.length_b   1.000
_cell.length_c   1.000
_cell.angle_alpha   90.00
_cell.angle_beta   90.00
_cell.angle_gamma   90.00
#
_symmetry.space_group_name_H-M   'P 1'
#
loop_
_entity.id
_entity.type
_entity.pdbx_description
1 polymer ?
#
loop_
_entity_poly.entity_id
_entity_poly.type
_entity_poly.pdbx_seq_one_letter_code
_entity_poly.pdbx_strand_id
1 'polypeptide(L)'
;YIRPALDLSHDGSGSLFMRVLARAFAEHDDTLRQFLSANYGHVMRQFTAEFARLLPQLSKPELYWRIDLVTGALTHAMSGFGMIQRQKDVSENAHREETARHLIRFAVAGLSHP
;
A
#
# COMPACT_ATOMS: atom_id res chain seq x y z
N TYR A 1 -5.01 -3.54 6.28
CA TYR A 1 -4.25 -3.54 5.01
C TYR A 1 -3.04 -2.61 5.08
N ILE A 2 -3.27 -1.36 5.45
CA ILE A 2 -2.21 -0.35 5.48
C ILE A 2 -1.28 -0.53 6.69
N ARG A 3 -1.83 -0.63 7.91
CA ARG A 3 -1.02 -0.72 9.13
C ARG A 3 -0.13 -1.97 9.18
N PRO A 4 -0.62 -3.18 8.88
CA PRO A 4 0.26 -4.35 8.86
C PRO A 4 1.40 -4.23 7.87
N ALA A 5 1.18 -3.65 6.70
CA ALA A 5 2.23 -3.45 5.70
C ALA A 5 3.27 -2.45 6.18
N LEU A 6 2.85 -1.32 6.80
CA LEU A 6 3.77 -0.34 7.35
C LEU A 6 4.56 -0.91 8.53
N ASP A 7 3.93 -1.72 9.39
CA ASP A 7 4.63 -2.38 10.50
C ASP A 7 5.71 -3.32 9.98
N LEU A 8 5.40 -4.10 8.96
CA LEU A 8 6.36 -5.00 8.33
C LEU A 8 7.53 -4.23 7.70
N SER A 9 7.27 -3.10 7.07
CA SER A 9 8.29 -2.29 6.42
C SER A 9 9.28 -1.65 7.41
N HIS A 10 8.91 -1.52 8.68
CA HIS A 10 9.77 -0.97 9.73
C HIS A 10 10.53 -2.04 10.51
N ASP A 11 10.32 -3.30 10.20
CA ASP A 11 10.96 -4.42 10.87
C ASP A 11 12.18 -4.87 10.05
N GLY A 12 13.38 -4.71 10.56
CA GLY A 12 14.68 -5.13 10.04
C GLY A 12 14.70 -5.68 8.62
N SER A 13 14.73 -7.01 8.50
CA SER A 13 14.74 -7.69 7.20
C SER A 13 13.44 -7.48 6.43
N GLY A 14 12.33 -7.28 7.12
CA GLY A 14 11.05 -6.96 6.49
C GLY A 14 11.07 -5.62 5.76
N SER A 15 11.74 -4.61 6.35
CA SER A 15 11.89 -3.30 5.72
C SER A 15 12.69 -3.40 4.41
N LEU A 16 13.79 -4.15 4.41
CA LEU A 16 14.58 -4.37 3.20
C LEU A 16 13.78 -5.10 2.14
N PHE A 17 13.04 -6.15 2.53
CA PHE A 17 12.19 -6.92 1.62
C PHE A 17 11.14 -6.02 0.97
N MET A 18 10.45 -5.18 1.76
CA MET A 18 9.44 -4.27 1.24
C MET A 18 10.01 -3.22 0.30
N ARG A 19 11.23 -2.74 0.56
CA ARG A 19 11.91 -1.81 -0.35
C ARG A 19 12.23 -2.46 -1.68
N VAL A 20 12.69 -3.71 -1.66
CA VAL A 20 12.97 -4.46 -2.87
C VAL A 20 11.68 -4.67 -3.68
N LEU A 21 10.59 -5.04 -3.02
CA LEU A 21 9.28 -5.19 -3.68
C LEU A 21 8.82 -3.88 -4.31
N ALA A 22 8.90 -2.77 -3.57
CA ALA A 22 8.48 -1.47 -4.08
C ALA A 22 9.28 -1.08 -5.32
N ARG A 23 10.59 -1.32 -5.30
CA ARG A 23 11.46 -1.04 -6.43
C ARG A 23 11.14 -1.92 -7.63
N ALA A 24 10.91 -3.21 -7.39
CA ALA A 24 10.55 -4.14 -8.46
C ALA A 24 9.24 -3.74 -9.14
N PHE A 25 8.24 -3.30 -8.37
CA PHE A 25 7.00 -2.76 -8.94
C PHE A 25 7.27 -1.53 -9.79
N ALA A 26 8.13 -0.62 -9.33
CA ALA A 26 8.48 0.59 -10.07
C ALA A 26 9.24 0.28 -11.36
N GLU A 27 10.04 -0.77 -11.38
CA GLU A 27 10.84 -1.20 -12.55
C GLU A 27 10.05 -2.12 -13.50
N HIS A 28 8.79 -2.42 -13.21
CA HIS A 28 7.95 -3.30 -14.02
C HIS A 28 8.52 -4.70 -14.22
N ASP A 29 9.02 -5.32 -13.15
CA ASP A 29 9.53 -6.67 -13.17
C ASP A 29 8.38 -7.69 -13.28
N ASP A 30 8.15 -8.19 -14.49
CA ASP A 30 7.04 -9.11 -14.76
C ASP A 30 7.21 -10.45 -14.01
N THR A 31 8.40 -10.96 -13.85
CA THR A 31 8.66 -12.21 -13.12
C THR A 31 8.25 -12.08 -11.66
N LEU A 32 8.62 -10.97 -11.01
CA LEU A 32 8.24 -10.73 -9.64
C LEU A 32 6.73 -10.47 -9.50
N ARG A 33 6.14 -9.75 -10.45
CA ARG A 33 4.68 -9.54 -10.47
C ARG A 33 3.93 -10.86 -10.57
N GLN A 34 4.38 -11.78 -11.43
CA GLN A 34 3.79 -13.11 -11.56
C GLN A 34 3.92 -13.92 -10.27
N PHE A 35 5.09 -13.87 -9.65
CA PHE A 35 5.34 -14.53 -8.36
C PHE A 35 4.38 -14.00 -7.28
N LEU A 36 4.26 -12.70 -7.15
CA LEU A 36 3.38 -12.07 -6.16
C LEU A 36 1.91 -12.42 -6.42
N SER A 37 1.49 -12.38 -7.68
CA SER A 37 0.12 -12.76 -8.04
C SER A 37 -0.18 -14.21 -7.68
N ALA A 38 0.75 -15.13 -7.96
CA ALA A 38 0.59 -16.54 -7.66
C ALA A 38 0.52 -16.83 -6.16
N ASN A 39 1.29 -16.11 -5.35
CA ASN A 39 1.42 -16.39 -3.91
C ASN A 39 0.50 -15.53 -3.04
N TYR A 40 0.16 -14.31 -3.47
CA TYR A 40 -0.61 -13.36 -2.68
C TYR A 40 -1.89 -12.86 -3.37
N GLY A 41 -2.16 -13.33 -4.58
CA GLY A 41 -3.32 -12.88 -5.33
C GLY A 41 -4.64 -13.15 -4.63
N HIS A 42 -4.74 -14.23 -3.85
CA HIS A 42 -5.94 -14.56 -3.08
C HIS A 42 -6.26 -13.50 -2.03
N VAL A 43 -5.23 -12.93 -1.38
CA VAL A 43 -5.41 -11.85 -0.40
C VAL A 43 -5.94 -10.60 -1.09
N MET A 44 -5.37 -10.24 -2.22
CA MET A 44 -5.82 -9.09 -2.99
C MET A 44 -7.25 -9.26 -3.47
N ARG A 45 -7.62 -10.47 -3.89
CA ARG A 45 -9.01 -10.76 -4.29
C ARG A 45 -9.99 -10.62 -3.14
N GLN A 46 -9.61 -11.04 -1.92
CA GLN A 46 -10.45 -10.88 -0.75
C GLN A 46 -10.66 -9.41 -0.41
N PHE A 47 -9.61 -8.59 -0.42
CA PHE A 47 -9.72 -7.16 -0.19
C PHE A 47 -10.57 -6.49 -1.27
N THR A 48 -10.38 -6.84 -2.53
CA THR A 48 -11.15 -6.29 -3.63
C THR A 48 -12.63 -6.62 -3.48
N ALA A 49 -12.96 -7.85 -3.09
CA ALA A 49 -14.34 -8.27 -2.86
C ALA A 49 -14.99 -7.46 -1.72
N GLU A 50 -14.27 -7.24 -0.62
CA GLU A 50 -14.76 -6.44 0.49
C GLU A 50 -14.98 -4.98 0.09
N PHE A 51 -14.07 -4.38 -0.65
CA PHE A 51 -14.24 -3.01 -1.15
C PHE A 51 -15.43 -2.93 -2.11
N ALA A 52 -15.63 -3.92 -2.96
CA ALA A 52 -16.78 -3.96 -3.86
C ALA A 52 -18.10 -3.99 -3.07
N ARG A 53 -18.13 -4.74 -1.98
CA ARG A 53 -19.31 -4.82 -1.09
C ARG A 53 -19.59 -3.49 -0.40
N LEU A 54 -18.53 -2.78 0.02
CA LEU A 54 -18.65 -1.51 0.75
C LEU A 54 -18.90 -0.32 -0.17
N LEU A 55 -18.53 -0.44 -1.44
CA LEU A 55 -18.60 0.65 -2.42
C LEU A 55 -19.41 0.20 -3.66
N PRO A 56 -20.70 -0.18 -3.47
CA PRO A 56 -21.49 -0.75 -4.57
C PRO A 56 -21.80 0.25 -5.68
N GLN A 57 -21.63 1.56 -5.42
CA GLN A 57 -21.87 2.60 -6.42
C GLN A 57 -20.75 2.69 -7.45
N LEU A 58 -19.59 2.10 -7.21
CA LEU A 58 -18.47 2.12 -8.16
C LEU A 58 -18.60 0.98 -9.15
N SER A 59 -18.32 1.26 -10.42
CA SER A 59 -18.17 0.21 -11.43
C SER A 59 -16.93 -0.62 -11.11
N LYS A 60 -16.88 -1.84 -11.62
CA LYS A 60 -15.73 -2.74 -11.39
C LYS A 60 -14.41 -2.14 -11.89
N PRO A 61 -14.34 -1.58 -13.11
CA PRO A 61 -13.10 -0.92 -13.55
C PRO A 61 -12.70 0.26 -12.66
N GLU A 62 -13.65 1.10 -12.25
CA GLU A 62 -13.37 2.25 -11.40
C GLU A 62 -12.85 1.82 -10.04
N LEU A 63 -13.45 0.79 -9.46
CA LEU A 63 -13.01 0.22 -8.19
C LEU A 63 -11.56 -0.28 -8.29
N TYR A 64 -11.23 -0.98 -9.36
CA TYR A 64 -9.88 -1.50 -9.57
C TYR A 64 -8.85 -0.38 -9.72
N TRP A 65 -9.18 0.69 -10.45
CA TRP A 65 -8.33 1.86 -10.55
C TRP A 65 -8.02 2.45 -9.18
N ARG A 66 -9.05 2.63 -8.36
CA ARG A 66 -8.87 3.24 -7.03
C ARG A 66 -8.06 2.35 -6.09
N ILE A 67 -8.31 1.06 -6.09
CA ILE A 67 -7.53 0.10 -5.27
C ILE A 67 -6.07 0.11 -5.73
N ASP A 68 -5.83 0.12 -7.02
CA ASP A 68 -4.47 0.12 -7.56
C ASP A 68 -3.70 1.37 -7.16
N LEU A 69 -4.35 2.53 -7.23
CA LEU A 69 -3.74 3.79 -6.83
C LEU A 69 -3.45 3.83 -5.32
N VAL A 70 -4.34 3.31 -4.49
CA VAL A 70 -4.11 3.22 -3.04
C VAL A 70 -2.96 2.26 -2.75
N THR A 71 -2.89 1.13 -3.45
CA THR A 71 -1.79 0.18 -3.32
C THR A 71 -0.47 0.83 -3.72
N GLY A 72 -0.47 1.62 -4.79
CA GLY A 72 0.70 2.37 -5.21
C GLY A 72 1.16 3.38 -4.16
N ALA A 73 0.23 4.09 -3.55
CA ALA A 73 0.54 5.04 -2.47
C ALA A 73 1.15 4.32 -1.26
N LEU A 74 0.59 3.16 -0.87
CA LEU A 74 1.13 2.35 0.21
C LEU A 74 2.55 1.87 -0.11
N THR A 75 2.75 1.34 -1.31
CA THR A 75 4.05 0.86 -1.77
C THR A 75 5.09 1.99 -1.75
N HIS A 76 4.71 3.19 -2.21
CA HIS A 76 5.57 4.36 -2.18
C HIS A 76 5.96 4.74 -0.75
N ALA A 77 4.99 4.73 0.16
CA ALA A 77 5.25 5.03 1.58
C ALA A 77 6.24 4.05 2.21
N MET A 78 6.13 2.76 1.84
CA MET A 78 7.04 1.72 2.34
C MET A 78 8.43 1.78 1.72
N SER A 79 8.58 2.38 0.55
CA SER A 79 9.85 2.41 -0.17
C SER A 79 10.92 3.27 0.49
N GLY A 80 10.52 4.27 1.27
CA GLY A 80 11.43 5.22 1.87
C GLY A 80 11.97 6.28 0.90
N PHE A 81 11.44 6.33 -0.32
CA PHE A 81 11.87 7.31 -1.34
C PHE A 81 10.99 8.55 -1.37
N GLY A 82 10.02 8.65 -0.47
CA GLY A 82 9.10 9.78 -0.43
C GLY A 82 9.77 11.09 -0.01
N MET A 83 9.06 12.19 -0.26
CA MET A 83 9.52 13.53 0.11
C MET A 83 9.54 13.72 1.63
N ILE A 84 8.67 13.03 2.35
CA ILE A 84 8.52 13.17 3.79
C ILE A 84 9.41 12.13 4.46
N GLN A 85 10.45 12.63 5.14
CA GLN A 85 11.39 11.79 5.86
C GLN A 85 11.18 11.96 7.36
N ARG A 86 11.49 10.90 8.12
CA ARG A 86 11.41 10.94 9.57
C ARG A 86 12.45 11.94 10.10
N GLN A 87 12.00 12.91 10.90
CA GLN A 87 12.89 13.84 11.56
C GLN A 87 13.64 13.16 12.72
N LYS A 88 14.84 13.63 13.02
CA LYS A 88 15.72 13.00 14.00
C LYS A 88 15.15 12.98 15.42
N ASP A 89 14.32 13.95 15.77
CA ASP A 89 13.69 14.08 17.08
C ASP A 89 12.37 13.32 17.18
N VAL A 90 11.91 12.66 16.10
CA VAL A 90 10.67 11.92 16.06
C VAL A 90 10.98 10.41 16.08
N SER A 91 10.34 9.66 16.98
CA SER A 91 10.52 8.21 17.03
C SER A 91 9.98 7.53 15.77
N GLU A 92 10.52 6.35 15.46
CA GLU A 92 10.02 5.55 14.34
C GLU A 92 8.53 5.22 14.51
N ASN A 93 8.11 4.93 15.73
CA ASN A 93 6.71 4.62 16.03
C ASN A 93 5.81 5.81 15.74
N ALA A 94 6.21 7.01 16.19
CA ALA A 94 5.44 8.23 15.93
C ALA A 94 5.36 8.54 14.45
N HIS A 95 6.45 8.38 13.74
CA HIS A 95 6.48 8.60 12.28
C HIS A 95 5.61 7.59 11.54
N ARG A 96 5.64 6.32 11.94
CA ARG A 96 4.81 5.27 11.35
C ARG A 96 3.33 5.55 11.55
N GLU A 97 2.94 5.97 12.76
CA GLU A 97 1.55 6.32 13.06
C GLU A 97 1.09 7.54 12.25
N GLU A 98 1.96 8.53 12.10
CA GLU A 98 1.69 9.70 11.28
C GLU A 98 1.48 9.31 9.82
N THR A 99 2.36 8.48 9.29
CA THR A 99 2.26 7.96 7.91
C THR A 99 0.96 7.20 7.71
N ALA A 100 0.62 6.32 8.65
CA ALA A 100 -0.63 5.54 8.58
C ALA A 100 -1.85 6.46 8.57
N ARG A 101 -1.86 7.48 9.42
CA ARG A 101 -2.97 8.41 9.52
C ARG A 101 -3.19 9.18 8.22
N HIS A 102 -2.12 9.71 7.63
CA HIS A 102 -2.20 10.41 6.35
C HIS A 102 -2.64 9.48 5.22
N LEU A 103 -2.08 8.28 5.18
CA LEU A 103 -2.37 7.33 4.13
C LEU A 103 -3.83 6.84 4.19
N ILE A 104 -4.32 6.58 5.40
CA ILE A 104 -5.71 6.17 5.60
C ILE A 104 -6.67 7.29 5.17
N ARG A 105 -6.39 8.53 5.55
CA ARG A 105 -7.22 9.68 5.14
C ARG A 105 -7.24 9.84 3.62
N PHE A 106 -6.08 9.72 3.00
CA PHE A 106 -5.96 9.80 1.54
C PHE A 106 -6.73 8.66 0.86
N ALA A 107 -6.59 7.44 1.37
CA ALA A 107 -7.25 6.25 0.82
C ALA A 107 -8.78 6.37 0.96
N VAL A 108 -9.27 6.79 2.13
CA VAL A 108 -10.70 6.96 2.36
C VAL A 108 -11.27 8.00 1.39
N ALA A 109 -10.60 9.13 1.22
CA ALA A 109 -11.05 10.17 0.29
C ALA A 109 -11.06 9.66 -1.15
N GLY A 110 -10.00 8.95 -1.56
CA GLY A 110 -9.91 8.43 -2.93
C GLY A 110 -10.91 7.34 -3.23
N LEU A 111 -11.16 6.45 -2.27
CA LEU A 111 -12.12 5.35 -2.45
C LEU A 111 -13.57 5.82 -2.37
N SER A 112 -13.85 6.86 -1.58
CA SER A 112 -15.22 7.32 -1.33
C SER A 112 -15.69 8.41 -2.28
N HIS A 113 -14.81 8.98 -3.09
CA HIS A 113 -15.17 10.05 -4.02
C HIS A 113 -16.25 9.58 -4.99
N PRO A 114 -17.32 10.38 -5.20
CA PRO A 114 -18.41 10.04 -6.14
C PRO A 114 -17.94 9.84 -7.57
#